data_fa34d6dd5e38ce90b52dfda7bc446611
#
_entry.id   fa34d6dd5e38ce90b52dfda7bc446611
#
_cell.length_a   1.000
_cell.length_b   1.000
_cell.length_c   1.000
_cell.angle_alpha   90.00
_cell.angle_beta   90.00
_cell.angle_gamma   90.00
#
_symmetry.space_group_name_H-M   'P 1'
#
loop_
_entity.id
_entity.type
_entity.pdbx_description
1 polymer ?
#
loop_
_entity_poly.entity_id
_entity_poly.type
_entity_poly.pdbx_seq_one_letter_code
_entity_poly.pdbx_strand_id
1 'polypeptide(L)'
;MRHFAIPTLFTLTLVAGCVGEAGGKAVVAGAGPDDLLKLRAGPGLGYSVIMGLPDGTAVTRRSCVTEVGQLWCRVSLTTSPGIVGYVSADYLSAR
;
A
#
# COMPACT_ATOMS: atom_id res chain seq x y z
N MET A 1 17.49 27.49 -40.48
CA MET A 1 17.12 27.08 -40.21
C MET A 1 16.65 26.45 -39.28
N ARG A 2 16.51 26.30 -39.13
CA ARG A 2 16.05 25.78 -38.53
C ARG A 2 15.71 25.12 -37.64
N HIS A 3 15.62 24.96 -37.43
CA HIS A 3 15.27 24.40 -36.77
C HIS A 3 15.03 23.93 -35.90
N PHE A 4 14.94 23.77 -35.56
CA PHE A 4 14.71 23.38 -34.89
C PHE A 4 14.37 22.88 -34.03
N ALA A 5 14.12 22.66 -33.76
CA ALA A 5 13.83 22.33 -33.00
C ALA A 5 13.40 21.81 -32.10
N ILE A 6 13.31 21.43 -31.73
CA ILE A 6 12.92 21.01 -30.97
C ILE A 6 12.51 20.54 -30.03
N PRO A 7 12.24 20.24 -29.64
CA PRO A 7 11.93 19.76 -28.77
C PRO A 7 11.47 19.07 -27.94
N THR A 8 11.49 18.91 -27.75
CA THR A 8 11.14 18.41 -27.00
C THR A 8 10.75 17.85 -26.12
N LEU A 9 10.76 17.64 -25.89
CA LEU A 9 10.43 17.11 -25.12
C LEU A 9 10.05 16.58 -24.30
N PHE A 10 9.99 16.39 -24.01
CA PHE A 10 9.59 15.91 -23.26
C PHE A 10 9.15 15.41 -22.50
N THR A 11 9.04 15.27 -22.30
CA THR A 11 8.49 14.96 -21.61
C THR A 11 8.12 14.14 -20.97
N LEU A 12 8.17 13.70 -20.84
CA LEU A 12 7.80 12.89 -20.26
C LEU A 12 7.61 12.64 -19.18
N THR A 13 7.81 12.67 -18.98
CA THR A 13 7.76 12.48 -17.96
C THR A 13 6.85 12.24 -17.24
N LEU A 14 6.66 12.35 -17.22
CA LEU A 14 5.79 12.29 -16.53
C LEU A 14 5.18 11.28 -16.04
N VAL A 15 5.08 11.04 -16.27
CA VAL A 15 4.45 9.99 -16.04
C VAL A 15 4.78 9.25 -14.93
N ALA A 16 5.80 9.35 -14.74
CA ALA A 16 6.29 8.62 -13.74
C ALA A 16 5.68 8.73 -12.46
N GLY A 17 5.39 9.85 -12.09
CA GLY A 17 4.97 10.02 -10.75
C GLY A 17 3.84 9.18 -10.34
N CYS A 18 2.95 8.97 -11.20
CA CYS A 18 1.80 8.31 -10.78
C CYS A 18 2.01 6.90 -10.45
N VAL A 19 2.98 6.35 -11.02
CA VAL A 19 3.17 4.99 -10.77
C VAL A 19 3.48 4.69 -9.35
N GLY A 20 4.15 5.57 -8.71
CA GLY A 20 4.60 5.29 -7.38
C GLY A 20 3.53 5.14 -6.37
N GLU A 21 2.32 5.54 -6.69
CA GLU A 21 1.32 5.45 -5.71
C GLU A 21 0.81 4.11 -5.49
N ALA A 22 0.74 3.31 -6.51
CA ALA A 22 0.16 2.01 -6.38
C ALA A 22 1.23 1.08 -5.94
N GLY A 23 0.95 0.24 -5.11
CA GLY A 23 1.85 -0.81 -4.73
C GLY A 23 3.12 -0.30 -4.13
N GLY A 24 3.65 -0.89 -3.21
CA GLY A 24 4.90 -0.49 -2.63
C GLY A 24 5.18 -1.29 -1.41
N LYS A 25 6.45 -1.33 -1.06
CA LYS A 25 6.85 -2.07 0.11
C LYS A 25 6.49 -1.28 1.35
N ALA A 26 5.97 -1.98 2.33
CA ALA A 26 5.60 -1.37 3.59
C ALA A 26 5.86 -2.37 4.70
N VAL A 27 5.79 -1.88 5.92
CA VAL A 27 5.99 -2.72 7.08
C VAL A 27 4.94 -2.35 8.12
N VAL A 28 4.44 -3.33 8.83
CA VAL A 28 3.49 -3.10 9.90
C VAL A 28 4.18 -2.44 11.06
N ALA A 29 3.60 -1.35 11.56
CA ALA A 29 4.18 -0.61 12.67
C ALA A 29 3.06 0.00 13.51
N GLY A 30 3.29 0.11 14.79
CA GLY A 30 2.34 0.77 15.67
C GLY A 30 1.30 -0.13 16.32
N ALA A 31 1.33 -1.41 16.03
CA ALA A 31 0.41 -2.33 16.69
C ALA A 31 0.85 -2.61 18.12
N GLY A 32 2.14 -2.52 18.38
CA GLY A 32 2.67 -2.69 19.71
C GLY A 32 3.24 -4.08 19.95
N PRO A 33 3.95 -4.24 21.05
CA PRO A 33 4.63 -5.50 21.30
C PRO A 33 3.70 -6.64 21.66
N ASP A 34 2.52 -6.33 22.18
CA ASP A 34 1.60 -7.36 22.64
C ASP A 34 0.35 -7.45 21.81
N ASP A 35 0.35 -6.85 20.65
CA ASP A 35 -0.86 -6.83 19.83
C ASP A 35 -0.51 -7.11 18.38
N LEU A 36 -1.51 -7.38 17.59
CA LEU A 36 -1.35 -7.72 16.18
C LEU A 36 -2.29 -6.87 15.34
N LEU A 37 -1.80 -6.40 14.21
CA LEU A 37 -2.63 -5.72 13.25
C LEU A 37 -3.49 -6.77 12.55
N LYS A 38 -4.78 -6.57 12.48
CA LYS A 38 -5.66 -7.55 11.88
C LYS A 38 -5.73 -7.38 10.38
N LEU A 39 -5.41 -8.45 9.66
CA LEU A 39 -5.57 -8.54 8.23
C LEU A 39 -6.98 -9.07 7.99
N ARG A 40 -7.79 -8.29 7.30
CA ARG A 40 -9.21 -8.60 7.15
C ARG A 40 -9.58 -8.93 5.71
N ALA A 41 -10.70 -9.58 5.54
CA ALA A 41 -11.15 -9.97 4.21
C ALA A 41 -11.63 -8.78 3.37
N GLY A 42 -11.90 -7.65 3.99
CA GLY A 42 -12.35 -6.46 3.28
C GLY A 42 -12.02 -5.20 4.05
N PRO A 43 -12.32 -4.04 3.46
CA PRO A 43 -11.92 -2.76 4.04
C PRO A 43 -12.88 -2.26 5.09
N GLY A 44 -12.81 -2.83 6.27
CA GLY A 44 -13.64 -2.39 7.37
C GLY A 44 -13.62 -3.33 8.54
N LEU A 45 -14.05 -2.84 9.69
CA LEU A 45 -14.05 -3.62 10.91
C LEU A 45 -15.09 -4.74 10.91
N GLY A 46 -16.06 -4.68 10.03
CA GLY A 46 -17.07 -5.72 9.95
C GLY A 46 -16.65 -6.94 9.15
N TYR A 47 -15.52 -6.87 8.49
CA TYR A 47 -15.05 -8.01 7.70
C TYR A 47 -14.25 -8.98 8.57
N SER A 48 -14.28 -10.23 8.20
CA SER A 48 -13.62 -11.30 8.96
C SER A 48 -12.13 -11.08 9.03
N VAL A 49 -11.55 -11.45 10.15
CA VAL A 49 -10.11 -11.40 10.33
C VAL A 49 -9.51 -12.66 9.71
N ILE A 50 -8.55 -12.48 8.82
CA ILE A 50 -7.83 -13.59 8.22
C ILE A 50 -6.71 -14.05 9.15
N MET A 51 -5.91 -13.08 9.63
CA MET A 51 -4.84 -13.39 10.56
C MET A 51 -4.34 -12.10 11.20
N GLY A 52 -3.54 -12.21 12.22
CA GLY A 52 -2.91 -11.08 12.87
C GLY A 52 -1.47 -10.91 12.39
N LEU A 53 -1.04 -9.68 12.23
CA LEU A 53 0.29 -9.35 11.75
C LEU A 53 1.04 -8.58 12.83
N PRO A 54 2.17 -9.09 13.31
CA PRO A 54 2.95 -8.34 14.30
C PRO A 54 3.71 -7.20 13.65
N ASP A 55 4.10 -6.22 14.46
CA ASP A 55 4.95 -5.14 14.00
C ASP A 55 6.18 -5.73 13.32
N GLY A 56 6.61 -5.11 12.25
CA GLY A 56 7.74 -5.60 11.49
C GLY A 56 7.39 -6.53 10.35
N THR A 57 6.12 -6.93 10.23
CA THR A 57 5.72 -7.78 9.12
C THR A 57 5.83 -7.01 7.80
N ALA A 58 6.54 -7.59 6.85
CA ALA A 58 6.72 -6.96 5.54
C ALA A 58 5.54 -7.28 4.64
N VAL A 59 4.99 -6.27 4.02
CA VAL A 59 3.86 -6.43 3.12
C VAL A 59 4.08 -5.60 1.86
N THR A 60 3.34 -5.92 0.81
CA THR A 60 3.29 -5.11 -0.40
C THR A 60 1.94 -4.43 -0.43
N ARG A 61 1.95 -3.10 -0.37
CA ARG A 61 0.73 -2.33 -0.41
C ARG A 61 0.25 -2.24 -1.85
N ARG A 62 -1.03 -2.47 -2.03
CA ARG A 62 -1.63 -2.42 -3.35
C ARG A 62 -2.53 -1.20 -3.46
N SER A 63 -3.81 -1.36 -3.50
CA SER A 63 -4.73 -0.24 -3.61
C SER A 63 -5.32 0.08 -2.25
N CYS A 64 -5.69 1.32 -2.05
CA CYS A 64 -6.30 1.76 -0.81
C CYS A 64 -7.64 2.39 -1.09
N VAL A 65 -8.53 2.31 -0.12
CA VAL A 65 -9.88 2.86 -0.24
C VAL A 65 -10.30 3.44 1.10
N THR A 66 -11.04 4.53 1.06
CA THR A 66 -11.56 5.14 2.29
C THR A 66 -12.96 4.60 2.56
N GLU A 67 -13.15 4.07 3.76
CA GLU A 67 -14.43 3.59 4.20
C GLU A 67 -14.71 4.14 5.59
N VAL A 68 -15.82 4.81 5.75
CA VAL A 68 -16.23 5.40 7.03
C VAL A 68 -15.11 6.23 7.66
N GLY A 69 -14.49 7.07 6.85
CA GLY A 69 -13.45 7.96 7.35
C GLY A 69 -12.10 7.34 7.62
N GLN A 70 -11.92 6.07 7.34
CA GLN A 70 -10.67 5.37 7.59
C GLN A 70 -10.10 4.87 6.27
N LEU A 71 -8.81 5.05 6.08
CA LEU A 71 -8.14 4.54 4.88
C LEU A 71 -7.73 3.09 5.13
N TRP A 72 -8.16 2.21 4.23
CA TRP A 72 -7.82 0.79 4.27
C TRP A 72 -7.03 0.44 3.03
N CYS A 73 -5.99 -0.34 3.20
CA CYS A 73 -5.15 -0.73 2.08
C CYS A 73 -5.15 -2.25 1.91
N ARG A 74 -5.30 -2.67 0.68
CA ARG A 74 -5.18 -4.07 0.34
C ARG A 74 -3.68 -4.37 0.27
N VAL A 75 -3.27 -5.40 0.95
CA VAL A 75 -1.86 -5.78 1.00
C VAL A 75 -1.70 -7.27 0.78
N SER A 76 -0.53 -7.66 0.32
CA SER A 76 -0.14 -9.07 0.29
C SER A 76 1.08 -9.23 1.17
N LEU A 77 1.22 -10.39 1.80
CA LEU A 77 2.40 -10.64 2.63
C LEU A 77 3.59 -10.84 1.71
N THR A 78 4.68 -10.18 2.02
CA THR A 78 5.87 -10.26 1.17
C THR A 78 6.40 -11.68 1.09
N THR A 79 6.40 -12.40 2.20
CA THR A 79 6.92 -13.76 2.24
C THR A 79 5.90 -14.80 1.82
N SER A 80 4.65 -14.43 1.68
CA SER A 80 3.58 -15.33 1.27
C SER A 80 2.58 -14.56 0.40
N PRO A 81 2.95 -14.24 -0.82
CA PRO A 81 2.14 -13.31 -1.64
C PRO A 81 0.72 -13.79 -1.95
N GLY A 82 0.46 -15.05 -1.74
CA GLY A 82 -0.91 -15.55 -1.92
C GLY A 82 -1.84 -15.15 -0.79
N ILE A 83 -1.30 -14.67 0.32
CA ILE A 83 -2.12 -14.21 1.43
C ILE A 83 -2.36 -12.73 1.23
N VAL A 84 -3.61 -12.36 0.97
CA VAL A 84 -4.00 -11.00 0.63
C VAL A 84 -5.17 -10.60 1.50
N GLY A 85 -5.20 -9.36 1.91
CA GLY A 85 -6.30 -8.84 2.70
C GLY A 85 -6.17 -7.34 2.88
N TYR A 86 -6.98 -6.78 3.78
CA TYR A 86 -7.00 -5.35 4.02
C TYR A 86 -6.56 -5.03 5.43
N VAL A 87 -5.81 -3.96 5.57
CA VAL A 87 -5.39 -3.46 6.88
C VAL A 87 -5.64 -1.96 6.94
N SER A 88 -5.74 -1.44 8.14
CA SER A 88 -5.82 0.00 8.33
C SER A 88 -4.48 0.62 7.94
N ALA A 89 -4.53 1.65 7.10
CA ALA A 89 -3.33 2.32 6.64
C ALA A 89 -2.55 2.99 7.77
N ASP A 90 -3.20 3.26 8.89
CA ASP A 90 -2.55 3.90 10.03
C ASP A 90 -1.41 3.07 10.59
N TYR A 91 -1.40 1.78 10.31
CA TYR A 91 -0.39 0.87 10.84
C TYR A 91 0.60 0.42 9.78
N LEU A 92 0.67 1.14 8.66
CA LEU A 92 1.64 0.86 7.61
C LEU A 92 2.68 1.96 7.54
N SER A 93 3.93 1.55 7.48
CA SER A 93 5.04 2.48 7.33
C SER A 93 5.76 2.12 6.05
N ALA A 94 6.15 3.10 5.27
CA ALA A 94 6.84 2.83 4.01
C ALA A 94 8.22 2.25 4.29
N ARG A 95 8.72 1.47 3.34
CA ARG A 95 10.05 0.87 3.50
C ARG A 95 11.07 1.49 2.61
#